data_eadb9d01a23320ebb75d98754924966d
#
_entry.id   eadb9d01a23320ebb75d98754924966d
#
_cell.length_a   1.000
_cell.length_b   1.000
_cell.length_c   1.000
_cell.angle_alpha   90.00
_cell.angle_beta   90.00
_cell.angle_gamma   90.00
#
_symmetry.space_group_name_H-M   'P 1'
#
loop_
_entity.id
_entity.type
_entity.pdbx_description
1 polymer ?
#
loop_
_entity_poly.entity_id
_entity_poly.type
_entity_poly.pdbx_seq_one_letter_code
_entity_poly.pdbx_strand_id
1 'polypeptide(L)'
;MGRYKMDGKDSYHATELIAMKDDDPNSRKIELVGMDQIADLQQNSSIVTAELSYQNIVEVGVVNSSFQTVETLDLNHNLIHTWEEVVSILNSFSSLHNLILNSNCIQPSSTLLSLHSSVETLALSFTSLHLNDVIPFLPSLPQLHNLYMSNNSMKDLAIHDAIPSKSLQTLDLSSNGICQWSTLHSLSSLSCLSSLYVGDNAFASPPPISFPLIHFLDVSHIGIASFAQLQSIILQFPSLDDLEMRGNPWYSEEENAREVGVA
;
A
#
# COMPACT_ATOMS: atom_id res chain seq x y z
N MET A 1 14.43 -12.18 -17.31
CA MET A 1 14.20 -11.42 -18.57
C MET A 1 12.75 -11.65 -18.98
N GLY A 2 11.85 -10.81 -18.52
CA GLY A 2 10.44 -10.81 -18.89
C GLY A 2 10.13 -9.54 -19.67
N ARG A 3 9.87 -9.70 -20.97
CA ARG A 3 9.41 -8.61 -21.84
C ARG A 3 7.92 -8.42 -21.58
N TYR A 4 7.52 -7.32 -20.96
CA TYR A 4 6.14 -6.88 -21.03
C TYR A 4 5.92 -6.15 -22.35
N LYS A 5 5.02 -6.69 -23.19
CA LYS A 5 4.50 -5.99 -24.35
C LYS A 5 3.39 -5.08 -23.87
N MET A 6 3.57 -3.79 -23.97
CA MET A 6 2.46 -2.85 -24.03
C MET A 6 1.84 -2.89 -25.42
N ASP A 7 0.51 -2.94 -25.47
CA ASP A 7 -0.24 -2.88 -26.73
C ASP A 7 0.05 -1.56 -27.46
N GLY A 8 0.89 -1.66 -28.47
CA GLY A 8 0.83 -0.82 -29.66
C GLY A 8 1.41 0.57 -29.62
N LYS A 9 2.17 1.02 -28.58
CA LYS A 9 2.93 2.28 -28.64
C LYS A 9 4.24 2.17 -27.85
N ASP A 10 5.32 2.17 -28.57
CA ASP A 10 6.71 2.37 -28.24
C ASP A 10 7.19 2.00 -26.83
N SER A 11 7.79 0.80 -26.70
CA SER A 11 8.47 0.32 -25.52
C SER A 11 9.84 1.00 -25.38
N TYR A 12 9.98 1.93 -24.44
CA TYR A 12 11.29 2.43 -24.05
C TYR A 12 11.91 1.50 -23.00
N HIS A 13 13.17 1.13 -23.18
CA HIS A 13 13.92 0.38 -22.18
C HIS A 13 14.23 1.28 -20.99
N ALA A 14 13.89 0.86 -19.77
CA ALA A 14 14.17 1.56 -18.53
C ALA A 14 15.67 1.91 -18.33
N THR A 15 16.57 1.18 -19.01
CA THR A 15 18.00 1.45 -19.05
C THR A 15 18.41 2.78 -19.70
N GLU A 16 17.55 3.39 -20.51
CA GLU A 16 17.81 4.69 -21.13
C GLU A 16 17.44 5.88 -20.23
N LEU A 17 16.67 5.61 -19.18
CA LEU A 17 16.24 6.59 -18.19
C LEU A 17 17.22 6.76 -17.02
N ILE A 18 18.26 5.92 -16.93
CA ILE A 18 19.17 5.84 -15.78
C ILE A 18 20.52 6.42 -16.17
N ALA A 19 20.84 7.63 -15.73
CA ALA A 19 22.20 8.15 -15.74
C ALA A 19 22.88 7.75 -14.43
N MET A 20 23.95 6.96 -14.55
CA MET A 20 24.79 6.62 -13.39
C MET A 20 25.60 7.84 -12.96
N LYS A 21 25.50 8.21 -11.71
CA LYS A 21 26.47 9.02 -11.01
C LYS A 21 26.56 8.47 -9.60
N ASP A 22 27.67 7.82 -9.28
CA ASP A 22 28.42 7.89 -8.04
C ASP A 22 29.27 6.65 -7.75
N ASP A 23 30.22 6.81 -6.88
CA ASP A 23 31.37 5.97 -6.54
C ASP A 23 31.04 4.60 -5.90
N ASP A 24 29.76 4.25 -5.70
CA ASP A 24 29.33 2.92 -5.30
C ASP A 24 28.75 2.18 -6.52
N PRO A 25 29.38 1.08 -6.98
CA PRO A 25 28.92 0.32 -8.13
C PRO A 25 27.57 -0.39 -7.93
N ASN A 26 27.02 -0.39 -6.70
CA ASN A 26 25.75 -1.01 -6.38
C ASN A 26 24.61 -0.01 -6.07
N SER A 27 24.92 1.28 -5.93
CA SER A 27 23.89 2.30 -5.74
C SER A 27 23.59 3.01 -7.07
N ARG A 28 22.32 3.18 -7.39
CA ARG A 28 21.88 3.94 -8.57
C ARG A 28 20.99 5.06 -8.11
N LYS A 29 21.47 6.28 -8.33
CA LYS A 29 20.66 7.49 -8.26
C LYS A 29 20.02 7.69 -9.61
N ILE A 30 18.69 7.75 -9.69
CA ILE A 30 18.02 8.21 -10.90
C ILE A 30 18.09 9.73 -10.90
N GLU A 31 19.02 10.26 -11.66
CA GLU A 31 18.82 11.58 -12.25
C GLU A 31 18.06 11.35 -13.55
N LEU A 32 16.82 11.79 -13.62
CA LEU A 32 16.04 11.82 -14.87
C LEU A 32 16.60 12.92 -15.81
N VAL A 33 17.92 12.88 -15.99
CA VAL A 33 18.72 13.81 -16.78
C VAL A 33 18.93 13.19 -18.16
N GLY A 34 18.65 13.92 -19.19
CA GLY A 34 18.86 13.50 -20.58
C GLY A 34 17.57 13.31 -21.37
N MET A 35 16.42 13.51 -20.75
CA MET A 35 15.12 13.47 -21.43
C MET A 35 14.90 14.71 -22.35
N ASP A 36 15.69 15.76 -22.23
CA ASP A 36 15.62 16.91 -23.16
C ASP A 36 15.87 16.47 -24.61
N GLN A 37 16.72 15.47 -24.81
CA GLN A 37 16.95 14.91 -26.15
C GLN A 37 15.84 13.94 -26.60
N ILE A 38 15.14 13.30 -25.66
CA ILE A 38 14.00 12.43 -25.93
C ILE A 38 12.74 13.26 -26.08
N ALA A 39 12.58 14.35 -25.31
CA ALA A 39 11.46 15.29 -25.41
C ALA A 39 11.40 15.96 -26.82
N ASP A 40 12.55 16.24 -27.44
CA ASP A 40 12.62 16.73 -28.82
C ASP A 40 12.17 15.69 -29.84
N LEU A 41 12.30 14.39 -29.54
CA LEU A 41 11.82 13.29 -30.37
C LEU A 41 10.36 12.91 -30.09
N GLN A 42 9.80 13.34 -28.94
CA GLN A 42 8.48 12.97 -28.45
C GLN A 42 7.55 14.18 -28.25
N GLN A 43 7.52 15.11 -29.18
CA GLN A 43 6.73 16.35 -29.09
C GLN A 43 5.23 16.20 -28.71
N ASN A 44 4.72 14.98 -28.45
CA ASN A 44 3.31 14.75 -28.10
C ASN A 44 3.01 13.56 -27.16
N SER A 45 3.97 12.92 -26.48
CA SER A 45 3.62 11.84 -25.56
C SER A 45 3.92 12.23 -24.09
N SER A 46 2.86 12.40 -23.30
CA SER A 46 2.95 12.48 -21.85
C SER A 46 3.12 11.09 -21.26
N ILE A 47 4.13 10.89 -20.44
CA ILE A 47 4.28 9.65 -19.65
C ILE A 47 3.26 9.71 -18.51
N VAL A 48 2.33 8.75 -18.49
CA VAL A 48 1.29 8.65 -17.45
C VAL A 48 1.67 7.60 -16.41
N THR A 49 2.35 6.52 -16.82
CA THR A 49 2.80 5.46 -15.93
C THR A 49 4.30 5.25 -16.09
N ALA A 50 5.02 5.28 -14.97
CA ALA A 50 6.45 4.97 -14.91
C ALA A 50 6.66 3.70 -14.07
N GLU A 51 7.07 2.61 -14.73
CA GLU A 51 7.37 1.32 -14.11
C GLU A 51 8.88 1.19 -13.93
N LEU A 52 9.36 1.37 -12.70
CA LEU A 52 10.78 1.39 -12.34
C LEU A 52 11.11 0.33 -11.27
N SER A 53 10.37 -0.78 -11.26
CA SER A 53 10.61 -1.89 -10.33
C SER A 53 11.97 -2.55 -10.58
N TYR A 54 12.66 -3.01 -9.51
CA TYR A 54 13.92 -3.76 -9.57
C TYR A 54 15.09 -3.00 -10.21
N GLN A 55 15.15 -1.67 -10.10
CA GLN A 55 16.20 -0.85 -10.70
C GLN A 55 17.33 -0.48 -9.73
N ASN A 56 17.30 -0.94 -8.47
CA ASN A 56 18.23 -0.56 -7.40
C ASN A 56 18.24 0.96 -7.14
N ILE A 57 17.10 1.61 -7.23
CA ILE A 57 16.94 3.04 -6.99
C ILE A 57 17.04 3.30 -5.50
N VAL A 58 17.91 4.22 -5.10
CA VAL A 58 18.09 4.67 -3.72
C VAL A 58 17.33 5.97 -3.47
N GLU A 59 17.39 6.88 -4.43
CA GLU A 59 16.71 8.18 -4.36
C GLU A 59 16.20 8.60 -5.73
N VAL A 60 15.15 9.41 -5.76
CA VAL A 60 14.65 10.08 -6.95
C VAL A 60 15.17 11.51 -6.94
N GLY A 61 16.06 11.83 -7.87
CA GLY A 61 16.65 13.16 -7.98
C GLY A 61 15.65 14.21 -8.52
N VAL A 62 16.17 15.25 -9.16
CA VAL A 62 15.34 16.32 -9.72
C VAL A 62 14.48 15.79 -10.86
N VAL A 63 13.17 15.93 -10.70
CA VAL A 63 12.16 15.52 -11.69
C VAL A 63 11.94 16.68 -12.68
N ASN A 64 12.22 16.43 -13.96
CA ASN A 64 12.02 17.45 -15.00
C ASN A 64 10.53 17.57 -15.40
N SER A 65 10.22 18.61 -16.21
CA SER A 65 8.84 18.92 -16.62
C SER A 65 8.14 17.79 -17.40
N SER A 66 8.89 16.92 -18.08
CA SER A 66 8.32 15.82 -18.87
C SER A 66 7.67 14.73 -18.01
N PHE A 67 8.04 14.63 -16.73
CA PHE A 67 7.47 13.68 -15.78
C PHE A 67 6.36 14.24 -14.90
N GLN A 68 6.01 15.52 -15.07
CA GLN A 68 4.93 16.13 -14.29
C GLN A 68 3.54 15.56 -14.65
N THR A 69 3.42 14.79 -15.71
CA THR A 69 2.21 14.08 -16.14
C THR A 69 2.11 12.65 -15.61
N VAL A 70 3.12 12.18 -14.84
CA VAL A 70 3.10 10.84 -14.26
C VAL A 70 2.03 10.77 -13.17
N GLU A 71 1.05 9.92 -13.38
CA GLU A 71 -0.04 9.62 -12.45
C GLU A 71 0.23 8.36 -11.62
N THR A 72 0.98 7.41 -12.19
CA THR A 72 1.36 6.16 -11.50
C THR A 72 2.87 5.98 -11.56
N LEU A 73 3.49 5.84 -10.39
CA LEU A 73 4.91 5.58 -10.23
C LEU A 73 5.11 4.27 -9.46
N ASP A 74 5.63 3.26 -10.14
CA ASP A 74 5.99 1.98 -9.55
C ASP A 74 7.49 1.92 -9.27
N LEU A 75 7.84 1.94 -8.00
CA LEU A 75 9.19 1.81 -7.45
C LEU A 75 9.34 0.53 -6.61
N ASN A 76 8.56 -0.51 -6.86
CA ASN A 76 8.66 -1.77 -6.14
C ASN A 76 10.07 -2.36 -6.20
N HIS A 77 10.47 -3.08 -5.13
CA HIS A 77 11.74 -3.79 -5.09
C HIS A 77 12.96 -2.92 -5.45
N ASN A 78 13.02 -1.71 -4.87
CA ASN A 78 14.15 -0.81 -4.98
C ASN A 78 14.88 -0.67 -3.63
N LEU A 79 15.70 0.33 -3.49
CA LEU A 79 16.54 0.58 -2.31
C LEU A 79 16.16 1.90 -1.63
N ILE A 80 14.93 2.36 -1.82
CA ILE A 80 14.38 3.52 -1.09
C ILE A 80 14.37 3.16 0.40
N HIS A 81 15.06 3.93 1.23
CA HIS A 81 15.31 3.53 2.61
C HIS A 81 14.98 4.59 3.66
N THR A 82 14.54 5.79 3.26
CA THR A 82 14.14 6.85 4.19
C THR A 82 12.74 7.36 3.88
N TRP A 83 12.01 7.75 4.94
CA TRP A 83 10.71 8.41 4.77
C TRP A 83 10.85 9.80 4.13
N GLU A 84 11.97 10.45 4.34
CA GLU A 84 12.33 11.72 3.70
C GLU A 84 12.34 11.59 2.17
N GLU A 85 12.84 10.47 1.65
CA GLU A 85 12.82 10.20 0.22
C GLU A 85 11.39 9.98 -0.29
N VAL A 86 10.54 9.26 0.46
CA VAL A 86 9.12 9.11 0.12
C VAL A 86 8.44 10.47 0.02
N VAL A 87 8.69 11.38 0.96
CA VAL A 87 8.15 12.75 0.94
C VAL A 87 8.70 13.55 -0.23
N SER A 88 9.99 13.39 -0.54
CA SER A 88 10.61 14.00 -1.72
C SER A 88 9.93 13.57 -3.01
N ILE A 89 9.68 12.28 -3.17
CA ILE A 89 8.94 11.72 -4.32
C ILE A 89 7.54 12.33 -4.40
N LEU A 90 6.78 12.28 -3.30
CA LEU A 90 5.41 12.80 -3.25
C LEU A 90 5.32 14.29 -3.60
N ASN A 91 6.35 15.08 -3.24
CA ASN A 91 6.42 16.51 -3.56
C ASN A 91 6.91 16.81 -4.99
N SER A 92 7.61 15.86 -5.61
CA SER A 92 8.27 16.08 -6.91
C SER A 92 7.37 15.85 -8.11
N PHE A 93 6.29 15.07 -7.95
CA PHE A 93 5.37 14.71 -9.03
C PHE A 93 4.00 15.34 -8.79
N SER A 94 3.68 16.40 -9.55
CA SER A 94 2.44 17.18 -9.32
C SER A 94 1.14 16.44 -9.69
N SER A 95 1.21 15.47 -10.60
CA SER A 95 0.04 14.70 -11.05
C SER A 95 -0.02 13.28 -10.46
N LEU A 96 0.81 12.96 -9.46
CA LEU A 96 0.89 11.61 -8.92
C LEU A 96 -0.36 11.26 -8.13
N HIS A 97 -1.05 10.20 -8.57
CA HIS A 97 -2.20 9.61 -7.91
C HIS A 97 -1.86 8.28 -7.24
N ASN A 98 -0.95 7.49 -7.84
CA ASN A 98 -0.59 6.18 -7.33
C ASN A 98 0.92 6.08 -7.13
N LEU A 99 1.36 5.85 -5.89
CA LEU A 99 2.75 5.59 -5.54
C LEU A 99 2.87 4.18 -4.96
N ILE A 100 3.70 3.35 -5.60
CA ILE A 100 3.89 1.96 -5.24
C ILE A 100 5.34 1.73 -4.84
N LEU A 101 5.56 1.46 -3.55
CA LEU A 101 6.87 1.36 -2.89
C LEU A 101 7.08 0.00 -2.20
N ASN A 102 6.31 -1.02 -2.55
CA ASN A 102 6.41 -2.31 -1.89
C ASN A 102 7.83 -2.89 -1.98
N SER A 103 8.22 -3.63 -0.94
CA SER A 103 9.54 -4.27 -0.88
C SER A 103 10.71 -3.29 -0.97
N ASN A 104 10.55 -2.12 -0.38
CA ASN A 104 11.62 -1.20 -0.02
C ASN A 104 11.79 -1.22 1.50
N CYS A 105 13.02 -1.13 2.01
CA CYS A 105 13.27 -1.16 3.46
C CYS A 105 13.31 0.27 4.01
N ILE A 106 12.12 0.84 4.25
CA ILE A 106 11.97 2.25 4.58
C ILE A 106 12.09 2.45 6.11
N GLN A 107 12.98 3.34 6.53
CA GLN A 107 13.09 3.75 7.93
C GLN A 107 12.07 4.86 8.24
N PRO A 108 11.34 4.77 9.37
CA PRO A 108 10.41 5.81 9.76
C PRO A 108 11.12 7.12 10.10
N SER A 109 10.47 8.25 9.83
CA SER A 109 10.96 9.56 10.23
C SER A 109 10.29 10.03 11.52
N SER A 110 11.07 10.64 12.40
CA SER A 110 10.54 11.34 13.57
C SER A 110 10.17 12.80 13.28
N THR A 111 10.49 13.29 12.09
CA THR A 111 10.29 14.69 11.70
C THR A 111 9.07 14.81 10.79
N LEU A 112 8.12 15.68 11.15
CA LEU A 112 7.02 16.05 10.27
C LEU A 112 7.57 16.92 9.13
N LEU A 113 7.67 16.35 7.95
CA LEU A 113 8.11 17.04 6.75
C LEU A 113 6.93 17.73 6.08
N SER A 114 7.20 18.87 5.42
CA SER A 114 6.19 19.52 4.59
C SER A 114 5.86 18.63 3.41
N LEU A 115 4.60 18.23 3.30
CA LEU A 115 4.09 17.34 2.27
C LEU A 115 2.90 17.98 1.59
N HIS A 116 2.96 18.05 0.25
CA HIS A 116 1.88 18.54 -0.60
C HIS A 116 1.70 17.55 -1.75
N SER A 117 0.74 16.67 -1.63
CA SER A 117 0.54 15.61 -2.61
C SER A 117 -0.94 15.36 -2.86
N SER A 118 -1.27 15.05 -4.11
CA SER A 118 -2.59 14.61 -4.56
C SER A 118 -2.71 13.09 -4.61
N VAL A 119 -1.78 12.35 -4.01
CA VAL A 119 -1.78 10.90 -4.03
C VAL A 119 -3.06 10.33 -3.44
N GLU A 120 -3.67 9.40 -4.18
CA GLU A 120 -4.90 8.69 -3.82
C GLU A 120 -4.60 7.27 -3.34
N THR A 121 -3.54 6.66 -3.85
CA THR A 121 -3.11 5.29 -3.49
C THR A 121 -1.65 5.30 -3.08
N LEU A 122 -1.37 4.75 -1.90
CA LEU A 122 -0.02 4.54 -1.38
C LEU A 122 0.16 3.08 -0.98
N ALA A 123 1.07 2.37 -1.65
CA ALA A 123 1.39 0.99 -1.37
C ALA A 123 2.77 0.86 -0.71
N LEU A 124 2.78 0.35 0.53
CA LEU A 124 3.93 0.24 1.43
C LEU A 124 4.05 -1.18 2.02
N SER A 125 3.63 -2.21 1.28
CA SER A 125 3.74 -3.60 1.74
C SER A 125 5.21 -4.06 1.72
N PHE A 126 5.61 -4.88 2.69
CA PHE A 126 7.01 -5.33 2.82
C PHE A 126 8.04 -4.19 2.96
N THR A 127 7.69 -3.10 3.65
CA THR A 127 8.60 -1.95 3.84
C THR A 127 9.17 -1.87 5.26
N SER A 128 8.69 -2.70 6.18
CA SER A 128 8.97 -2.65 7.62
C SER A 128 8.39 -1.43 8.35
N LEU A 129 7.58 -0.61 7.69
CA LEU A 129 6.86 0.50 8.33
C LEU A 129 5.65 -0.02 9.09
N HIS A 130 5.41 0.52 10.26
CA HIS A 130 4.17 0.30 11.00
C HIS A 130 3.14 1.38 10.65
N LEU A 131 1.86 1.09 10.89
CA LEU A 131 0.81 2.08 10.66
C LEU A 131 1.05 3.37 11.48
N ASN A 132 1.60 3.25 12.68
CA ASN A 132 1.98 4.39 13.53
C ASN A 132 3.00 5.34 12.88
N ASP A 133 3.84 4.83 11.98
CA ASP A 133 4.84 5.65 11.27
C ASP A 133 4.20 6.50 10.17
N VAL A 134 3.05 6.06 9.63
CA VAL A 134 2.33 6.74 8.56
C VAL A 134 1.26 7.69 9.09
N ILE A 135 0.61 7.37 10.22
CA ILE A 135 -0.47 8.18 10.83
C ILE A 135 -0.14 9.66 10.92
N PRO A 136 1.06 10.10 11.35
CA PRO A 136 1.38 11.54 11.47
C PRO A 136 1.33 12.31 10.15
N PHE A 137 1.46 11.61 9.00
CA PHE A 137 1.48 12.23 7.68
C PHE A 137 0.10 12.24 6.99
N LEU A 138 -0.88 11.47 7.49
CA LEU A 138 -2.22 11.40 6.90
C LEU A 138 -2.93 12.76 6.77
N PRO A 139 -2.80 13.72 7.70
CA PRO A 139 -3.38 15.05 7.53
C PRO A 139 -2.85 15.80 6.31
N SER A 140 -1.64 15.48 5.85
CA SER A 140 -0.99 16.09 4.69
C SER A 140 -1.28 15.33 3.38
N LEU A 141 -2.08 14.27 3.45
CA LEU A 141 -2.50 13.44 2.31
C LEU A 141 -4.04 13.44 2.20
N PRO A 142 -4.67 14.60 1.91
CA PRO A 142 -6.13 14.75 2.00
C PRO A 142 -6.90 13.97 0.93
N GLN A 143 -6.22 13.49 -0.11
CA GLN A 143 -6.81 12.68 -1.18
C GLN A 143 -6.47 11.19 -1.05
N LEU A 144 -5.77 10.76 0.01
CA LEU A 144 -5.41 9.36 0.16
C LEU A 144 -6.65 8.53 0.48
N HIS A 145 -7.08 7.72 -0.48
CA HIS A 145 -8.20 6.81 -0.39
C HIS A 145 -7.76 5.38 -0.05
N ASN A 146 -6.61 4.95 -0.58
CA ASN A 146 -6.15 3.57 -0.45
C ASN A 146 -4.75 3.52 0.16
N LEU A 147 -4.62 2.79 1.28
CA LEU A 147 -3.34 2.54 1.95
C LEU A 147 -3.13 1.03 2.09
N TYR A 148 -2.09 0.51 1.45
CA TYR A 148 -1.72 -0.90 1.50
C TYR A 148 -0.45 -1.08 2.31
N MET A 149 -0.54 -1.82 3.42
CA MET A 149 0.56 -2.02 4.37
C MET A 149 0.68 -3.49 4.80
N SER A 150 0.39 -4.43 3.91
CA SER A 150 0.52 -5.85 4.24
C SER A 150 2.00 -6.26 4.44
N ASN A 151 2.22 -7.34 5.21
CA ASN A 151 3.55 -7.90 5.43
C ASN A 151 4.59 -6.92 6.04
N ASN A 152 4.18 -6.12 7.03
CA ASN A 152 5.06 -5.17 7.72
C ASN A 152 5.35 -5.55 9.18
N SER A 153 5.00 -6.78 9.60
CA SER A 153 5.33 -7.32 10.93
C SER A 153 4.79 -6.47 12.10
N MET A 154 3.54 -6.02 12.02
CA MET A 154 2.88 -5.14 13.01
C MET A 154 2.33 -5.89 14.23
N LYS A 155 3.01 -6.95 14.68
CA LYS A 155 2.56 -7.81 15.78
C LYS A 155 2.22 -7.02 17.06
N ASP A 156 3.03 -6.01 17.35
CA ASP A 156 2.91 -5.16 18.54
C ASP A 156 2.25 -3.81 18.23
N LEU A 157 1.45 -3.75 17.15
CA LEU A 157 0.73 -2.54 16.78
C LEU A 157 -0.16 -2.07 17.94
N ALA A 158 0.01 -0.83 18.34
CA ALA A 158 -0.84 -0.16 19.33
C ALA A 158 -1.14 1.26 18.85
N ILE A 159 -2.40 1.49 18.47
CA ILE A 159 -2.88 2.80 18.05
C ILE A 159 -3.71 3.36 19.20
N HIS A 160 -3.21 4.41 19.86
CA HIS A 160 -3.84 4.95 21.06
C HIS A 160 -4.79 6.11 20.78
N ASP A 161 -4.52 6.87 19.72
CA ASP A 161 -5.28 8.07 19.38
C ASP A 161 -6.16 7.85 18.14
N ALA A 162 -7.12 8.76 17.93
CA ALA A 162 -7.91 8.79 16.72
C ALA A 162 -7.01 9.05 15.48
N ILE A 163 -7.27 8.33 14.40
CA ILE A 163 -6.48 8.46 13.17
C ILE A 163 -6.97 9.70 12.41
N PRO A 164 -6.10 10.67 12.13
CA PRO A 164 -6.49 11.96 11.58
C PRO A 164 -6.61 11.90 10.03
N SER A 165 -7.43 11.00 9.50
CA SER A 165 -7.76 10.93 8.08
C SER A 165 -9.26 11.07 7.86
N LYS A 166 -9.63 11.83 6.83
CA LYS A 166 -11.02 12.06 6.41
C LYS A 166 -11.32 11.49 5.02
N SER A 167 -10.34 10.90 4.37
CA SER A 167 -10.43 10.40 2.99
C SER A 167 -10.19 8.91 2.86
N LEU A 168 -9.52 8.28 3.83
CA LEU A 168 -9.13 6.88 3.73
C LEU A 168 -10.35 5.97 3.68
N GLN A 169 -10.46 5.21 2.59
CA GLN A 169 -11.57 4.31 2.28
C GLN A 169 -11.15 2.83 2.36
N THR A 170 -9.92 2.54 1.96
CA THR A 170 -9.37 1.18 1.95
C THR A 170 -8.10 1.12 2.79
N LEU A 171 -8.04 0.16 3.70
CA LEU A 171 -6.84 -0.13 4.49
C LEU A 171 -6.53 -1.62 4.46
N ASP A 172 -5.33 -1.96 3.98
CA ASP A 172 -4.83 -3.33 4.00
C ASP A 172 -3.75 -3.49 5.09
N LEU A 173 -4.08 -4.31 6.09
CA LEU A 173 -3.20 -4.73 7.18
C LEU A 173 -3.00 -6.25 7.18
N SER A 174 -3.20 -6.93 6.06
CA SER A 174 -3.06 -8.37 5.95
C SER A 174 -1.62 -8.84 6.27
N SER A 175 -1.46 -10.05 6.74
CA SER A 175 -0.14 -10.69 6.97
C SER A 175 0.80 -9.87 7.87
N ASN A 176 0.29 -9.23 8.91
CA ASN A 176 1.08 -8.41 9.83
C ASN A 176 1.34 -9.07 11.19
N GLY A 177 0.79 -10.27 11.42
CA GLY A 177 0.92 -10.97 12.69
C GLY A 177 0.11 -10.33 13.82
N ILE A 178 -0.88 -9.49 13.50
CA ILE A 178 -1.77 -8.87 14.48
C ILE A 178 -2.58 -9.98 15.18
N CYS A 179 -2.61 -9.96 16.51
CA CYS A 179 -3.27 -11.01 17.27
C CYS A 179 -4.46 -10.55 18.11
N GLN A 180 -4.71 -9.25 18.17
CA GLN A 180 -5.79 -8.67 18.99
C GLN A 180 -6.56 -7.60 18.21
N TRP A 181 -7.87 -7.78 18.10
CA TRP A 181 -8.75 -6.77 17.51
C TRP A 181 -8.73 -5.43 18.26
N SER A 182 -8.45 -5.44 19.55
CA SER A 182 -8.36 -4.22 20.35
C SER A 182 -7.29 -3.24 19.84
N THR A 183 -6.26 -3.73 19.16
CA THR A 183 -5.23 -2.89 18.53
C THR A 183 -5.80 -2.05 17.39
N LEU A 184 -6.88 -2.50 16.77
CA LEU A 184 -7.54 -1.84 15.66
C LEU A 184 -8.69 -0.90 16.10
N HIS A 185 -8.85 -0.68 17.42
CA HIS A 185 -9.95 0.15 17.96
C HIS A 185 -10.00 1.54 17.31
N SER A 186 -8.87 2.18 17.13
CA SER A 186 -8.79 3.54 16.59
C SER A 186 -9.21 3.64 15.12
N LEU A 187 -9.30 2.52 14.39
CA LEU A 187 -9.84 2.51 13.01
C LEU A 187 -11.32 2.92 12.98
N SER A 188 -12.06 2.75 14.08
CA SER A 188 -13.44 3.21 14.20
C SER A 188 -13.60 4.73 14.10
N SER A 189 -12.50 5.50 14.26
CA SER A 189 -12.48 6.95 14.06
C SER A 189 -12.43 7.38 12.59
N LEU A 190 -12.12 6.47 11.68
CA LEU A 190 -12.02 6.74 10.24
C LEU A 190 -13.42 6.78 9.62
N SER A 191 -13.92 7.99 9.37
CA SER A 191 -15.30 8.23 8.93
C SER A 191 -15.61 7.80 7.48
N CYS A 192 -14.59 7.49 6.68
CA CYS A 192 -14.74 7.05 5.29
C CYS A 192 -14.26 5.62 5.05
N LEU A 193 -13.68 4.94 6.06
CA LEU A 193 -13.16 3.60 5.89
C LEU A 193 -14.30 2.61 5.64
N SER A 194 -14.34 2.06 4.43
CA SER A 194 -15.36 1.12 3.98
C SER A 194 -14.82 -0.27 3.67
N SER A 195 -13.51 -0.40 3.41
CA SER A 195 -12.86 -1.66 3.06
C SER A 195 -11.67 -1.93 3.98
N LEU A 196 -11.72 -3.05 4.70
CA LEU A 196 -10.68 -3.46 5.63
C LEU A 196 -10.19 -4.88 5.32
N TYR A 197 -8.90 -5.00 5.03
CA TYR A 197 -8.23 -6.28 4.83
C TYR A 197 -7.38 -6.58 6.05
N VAL A 198 -7.70 -7.69 6.73
CA VAL A 198 -6.97 -8.18 7.91
C VAL A 198 -6.66 -9.67 7.81
N GLY A 199 -6.74 -10.22 6.62
CA GLY A 199 -6.41 -11.62 6.34
C GLY A 199 -4.97 -11.99 6.75
N ASP A 200 -4.70 -13.29 6.89
CA ASP A 200 -3.38 -13.80 7.29
C ASP A 200 -2.84 -13.20 8.61
N ASN A 201 -3.73 -12.85 9.54
CA ASN A 201 -3.44 -12.43 10.90
C ASN A 201 -3.91 -13.51 11.90
N ALA A 202 -3.53 -13.42 13.16
CA ALA A 202 -3.80 -14.47 14.15
C ALA A 202 -4.72 -13.99 15.29
N PHE A 203 -5.91 -13.50 14.96
CA PHE A 203 -6.84 -12.96 15.96
C PHE A 203 -7.36 -14.05 16.93
N ALA A 204 -7.12 -13.86 18.20
CA ALA A 204 -7.49 -14.83 19.23
C ALA A 204 -8.98 -14.79 19.64
N SER A 205 -9.68 -13.69 19.38
CA SER A 205 -11.06 -13.45 19.79
C SER A 205 -11.78 -12.52 18.80
N PRO A 206 -13.14 -12.49 18.78
CA PRO A 206 -13.87 -11.53 17.98
C PRO A 206 -13.59 -10.09 18.43
N PRO A 207 -13.83 -9.09 17.55
CA PRO A 207 -13.60 -7.69 17.89
C PRO A 207 -14.50 -7.27 19.07
N PRO A 208 -13.94 -6.54 20.05
CA PRO A 208 -14.68 -6.06 21.21
C PRO A 208 -15.51 -4.80 20.92
N ILE A 209 -15.42 -4.28 19.71
CA ILE A 209 -16.01 -3.01 19.27
C ILE A 209 -16.67 -3.17 17.91
N SER A 210 -17.63 -2.27 17.63
CA SER A 210 -18.29 -2.23 16.33
C SER A 210 -17.55 -1.35 15.33
N PHE A 211 -17.58 -1.77 14.06
CA PHE A 211 -17.07 -1.05 12.89
C PHE A 211 -18.25 -0.76 11.94
N PRO A 212 -19.06 0.28 12.23
CA PRO A 212 -20.34 0.48 11.57
C PRO A 212 -20.24 0.95 10.11
N LEU A 213 -19.05 1.35 9.65
CA LEU A 213 -18.85 1.90 8.31
C LEU A 213 -18.16 0.92 7.36
N ILE A 214 -17.75 -0.25 7.83
CA ILE A 214 -17.09 -1.25 6.99
C ILE A 214 -18.14 -2.01 6.19
N HIS A 215 -18.01 -1.97 4.87
CA HIS A 215 -18.84 -2.67 3.88
C HIS A 215 -18.14 -3.91 3.33
N PHE A 216 -16.81 -3.86 3.17
CA PHE A 216 -16.00 -5.00 2.77
C PHE A 216 -15.03 -5.38 3.89
N LEU A 217 -14.97 -6.68 4.22
CA LEU A 217 -14.05 -7.23 5.21
C LEU A 217 -13.39 -8.50 4.69
N ASP A 218 -12.04 -8.52 4.65
CA ASP A 218 -11.28 -9.74 4.43
C ASP A 218 -10.75 -10.27 5.77
N VAL A 219 -11.22 -11.45 6.13
CA VAL A 219 -10.79 -12.26 7.29
C VAL A 219 -10.27 -13.64 6.85
N SER A 220 -9.69 -13.73 5.67
CA SER A 220 -9.08 -14.96 5.16
C SER A 220 -7.93 -15.40 6.06
N HIS A 221 -7.80 -16.71 6.29
CA HIS A 221 -6.69 -17.31 7.05
C HIS A 221 -6.46 -16.74 8.47
N ILE A 222 -7.51 -16.25 9.17
CA ILE A 222 -7.39 -15.76 10.55
C ILE A 222 -7.69 -16.81 11.63
N GLY A 223 -7.99 -18.06 11.21
CA GLY A 223 -8.21 -19.18 12.13
C GLY A 223 -9.65 -19.31 12.63
N ILE A 224 -10.67 -18.86 11.89
CA ILE A 224 -12.08 -19.06 12.24
C ILE A 224 -12.38 -20.58 12.22
N ALA A 225 -12.69 -21.14 13.38
CA ALA A 225 -12.89 -22.58 13.56
C ALA A 225 -14.38 -22.98 13.72
N SER A 226 -15.32 -22.04 13.76
CA SER A 226 -16.73 -22.32 13.90
C SER A 226 -17.62 -21.20 13.38
N PHE A 227 -18.86 -21.58 13.02
CA PHE A 227 -19.89 -20.60 12.64
C PHE A 227 -20.20 -19.60 13.76
N ALA A 228 -20.20 -20.05 15.02
CA ALA A 228 -20.43 -19.17 16.16
C ALA A 228 -19.33 -18.08 16.29
N GLN A 229 -18.09 -18.44 16.00
CA GLN A 229 -16.99 -17.48 15.97
C GLN A 229 -17.14 -16.48 14.81
N LEU A 230 -17.47 -16.95 13.60
CA LEU A 230 -17.79 -16.10 12.47
C LEU A 230 -18.95 -15.14 12.78
N GLN A 231 -20.04 -15.66 13.33
CA GLN A 231 -21.21 -14.85 13.70
C GLN A 231 -20.85 -13.74 14.70
N SER A 232 -20.00 -14.04 15.69
CA SER A 232 -19.53 -13.02 16.66
C SER A 232 -18.65 -11.95 16.03
N ILE A 233 -17.92 -12.26 14.95
CA ILE A 233 -17.18 -11.27 14.17
C ILE A 233 -18.17 -10.40 13.39
N ILE A 234 -19.05 -11.00 12.58
CA ILE A 234 -19.98 -10.28 11.70
C ILE A 234 -20.87 -9.31 12.49
N LEU A 235 -21.29 -9.67 13.70
CA LEU A 235 -22.11 -8.79 14.56
C LEU A 235 -21.45 -7.43 14.88
N GLN A 236 -20.12 -7.33 14.72
CA GLN A 236 -19.40 -6.07 14.94
C GLN A 236 -19.30 -5.21 13.66
N PHE A 237 -19.78 -5.71 12.53
CA PHE A 237 -19.75 -5.04 11.22
C PHE A 237 -21.17 -4.91 10.65
N PRO A 238 -22.04 -4.06 11.22
CA PRO A 238 -23.48 -4.04 10.90
C PRO A 238 -23.80 -3.56 9.47
N SER A 239 -22.87 -2.91 8.78
CA SER A 239 -23.01 -2.47 7.38
C SER A 239 -22.27 -3.37 6.39
N LEU A 240 -21.85 -4.57 6.82
CA LEU A 240 -21.08 -5.46 5.97
C LEU A 240 -21.92 -6.00 4.82
N ASP A 241 -21.47 -5.74 3.59
CA ASP A 241 -22.10 -6.19 2.34
C ASP A 241 -21.32 -7.33 1.69
N ASP A 242 -19.98 -7.33 1.87
CA ASP A 242 -19.07 -8.29 1.25
C ASP A 242 -18.04 -8.82 2.25
N LEU A 243 -17.86 -10.14 2.26
CA LEU A 243 -17.00 -10.85 3.22
C LEU A 243 -16.12 -11.87 2.50
N GLU A 244 -14.81 -11.69 2.63
CA GLU A 244 -13.83 -12.67 2.23
C GLU A 244 -13.30 -13.45 3.44
N MET A 245 -13.36 -14.81 3.39
CA MET A 245 -13.03 -15.65 4.57
C MET A 245 -12.35 -16.96 4.18
N ARG A 246 -11.67 -16.99 3.04
CA ARG A 246 -10.99 -18.20 2.52
C ARG A 246 -9.96 -18.74 3.51
N GLY A 247 -9.66 -20.03 3.41
CA GLY A 247 -8.58 -20.66 4.17
C GLY A 247 -8.79 -20.69 5.69
N ASN A 248 -10.01 -20.43 6.18
CA ASN A 248 -10.33 -20.65 7.59
C ASN A 248 -10.74 -22.11 7.83
N PRO A 249 -10.38 -22.74 8.97
CA PRO A 249 -10.65 -24.13 9.24
C PRO A 249 -12.12 -24.51 9.09
N TRP A 250 -13.04 -23.69 9.60
CA TRP A 250 -14.48 -23.93 9.51
C TRP A 250 -14.98 -23.98 8.07
N TYR A 251 -14.50 -23.10 7.21
CA TYR A 251 -14.91 -23.05 5.80
C TYR A 251 -14.44 -24.29 5.03
N SER A 252 -13.21 -24.75 5.30
CA SER A 252 -12.63 -25.94 4.68
C SER A 252 -13.38 -27.22 5.08
N GLU A 253 -13.89 -27.31 6.32
CA GLU A 253 -14.68 -28.45 6.78
C GLU A 253 -16.04 -28.50 6.07
N GLU A 254 -16.71 -27.38 5.82
CA GLU A 254 -17.97 -27.34 5.08
C GLU A 254 -17.82 -27.65 3.58
N GLU A 255 -16.78 -27.17 2.93
CA GLU A 255 -16.45 -27.55 1.55
C GLU A 255 -16.22 -29.05 1.42
N ASN A 256 -15.39 -29.62 2.30
CA ASN A 256 -15.14 -31.06 2.33
C ASN A 256 -16.39 -31.86 2.62
N ALA A 257 -17.30 -31.38 3.49
CA ALA A 257 -18.57 -32.04 3.77
C ALA A 257 -19.51 -32.05 2.57
N ARG A 258 -19.52 -30.98 1.77
CA ARG A 258 -20.31 -30.93 0.52
C ARG A 258 -19.75 -31.82 -0.57
N GLU A 259 -18.44 -31.89 -0.72
CA GLU A 259 -17.76 -32.77 -1.70
C GLU A 259 -17.95 -34.26 -1.36
N VAL A 260 -18.02 -34.61 -0.07
CA VAL A 260 -18.21 -36.02 0.38
C VAL A 260 -19.69 -36.43 0.38
N GLY A 261 -20.63 -35.50 0.08
CA GLY A 261 -22.06 -35.84 -0.06
C GLY A 261 -22.73 -36.19 1.26
N VAL A 262 -22.21 -35.75 2.38
CA VAL A 262 -22.82 -35.89 3.72
C VAL A 262 -23.59 -34.58 3.98
N ALA A 263 -24.84 -34.52 3.46
CA ALA A 263 -25.84 -33.54 3.78
C ALA A 263 -26.88 -34.16 4.68
#